data_8add58aaf28ef6129e319fc675468f42
#
_entry.id   8add58aaf28ef6129e319fc675468f42
#
_cell.length_a   1.000
_cell.length_b   1.000
_cell.length_c   1.000
_cell.angle_alpha   90.00
_cell.angle_beta   90.00
_cell.angle_gamma   90.00
#
_symmetry.space_group_name_H-M   'P 1'
#
loop_
_entity.id
_entity.type
_entity.pdbx_description
1 polymer ?
#
loop_
_entity_poly.entity_id
_entity_poly.type
_entity_poly.pdbx_seq_one_letter_code
_entity_poly.pdbx_strand_id
1 'polypeptide(L)'
;GPSCVNSKDWAFIVVTERETLDKMAEANGRPAQPLKEAAAGILVCGDMERAFERAKDYWIIDGAIAAENISICAQALGIGAVWLGTWPQMERVEKQRELFGLPASIVPHSIIALGYPKDDITAPRESRYDEGRVHWNKWQ
;
A
#
# COMPACT_ATOMS: atom_id res chain seq x y z
N GLY A 1 -6.51 -8.42 -7.73
CA GLY A 1 -5.27 -9.17 -7.73
C GLY A 1 -5.44 -10.60 -7.26
N PRO A 2 -4.45 -11.49 -7.44
CA PRO A 2 -4.48 -12.82 -6.84
C PRO A 2 -4.34 -12.76 -5.32
N SER A 3 -4.82 -13.79 -4.62
CA SER A 3 -4.61 -14.01 -3.19
C SER A 3 -4.38 -15.48 -2.88
N CYS A 4 -3.75 -15.77 -1.76
CA CYS A 4 -3.50 -17.14 -1.34
C CYS A 4 -4.81 -17.93 -1.27
N VAL A 5 -4.89 -19.05 -1.95
CA VAL A 5 -6.08 -19.92 -2.11
C VAL A 5 -7.37 -19.14 -2.46
N ASN A 6 -7.23 -17.98 -3.11
CA ASN A 6 -8.34 -17.09 -3.43
C ASN A 6 -9.13 -16.61 -2.17
N SER A 7 -8.44 -16.41 -1.06
CA SER A 7 -9.02 -15.98 0.22
C SER A 7 -9.65 -14.59 0.15
N LYS A 8 -9.10 -13.72 -0.71
CA LYS A 8 -9.53 -12.30 -0.84
C LYS A 8 -9.54 -11.59 0.51
N ASP A 9 -8.45 -11.76 1.23
CA ASP A 9 -8.24 -11.31 2.60
C ASP A 9 -7.80 -9.85 2.72
N TRP A 10 -8.02 -9.05 1.70
CA TRP A 10 -7.81 -7.61 1.72
C TRP A 10 -9.09 -6.85 2.04
N ALA A 11 -8.92 -5.70 2.68
CA ALA A 11 -9.93 -4.67 2.84
C ALA A 11 -9.31 -3.30 2.52
N PHE A 12 -10.14 -2.31 2.19
CA PHE A 12 -9.68 -1.00 1.76
C PHE A 12 -10.48 0.11 2.43
N ILE A 13 -9.78 1.17 2.86
CA ILE A 13 -10.43 2.42 3.26
C ILE A 13 -9.98 3.50 2.29
N VAL A 14 -10.92 4.08 1.56
CA VAL A 14 -10.67 5.18 0.64
C VAL A 14 -10.96 6.49 1.36
N VAL A 15 -9.97 7.39 1.35
CA VAL A 15 -10.03 8.68 2.03
C VAL A 15 -9.82 9.80 1.03
N THR A 16 -10.73 10.77 1.01
CA THR A 16 -10.65 11.97 0.17
C THR A 16 -10.76 13.26 0.99
N GLU A 17 -11.14 13.14 2.26
CA GLU A 17 -11.24 14.28 3.16
C GLU A 17 -9.86 14.76 3.60
N ARG A 18 -9.57 16.04 3.39
CA ARG A 18 -8.27 16.64 3.71
C ARG A 18 -7.85 16.42 5.16
N GLU A 19 -8.75 16.65 6.10
CA GLU A 19 -8.46 16.49 7.52
C GLU A 19 -8.07 15.04 7.86
N THR A 20 -8.77 14.05 7.28
CA THR A 20 -8.50 12.64 7.49
C THR A 20 -7.18 12.21 6.83
N LEU A 21 -6.86 12.72 5.62
CA LEU A 21 -5.58 12.50 4.95
C LEU A 21 -4.41 13.05 5.79
N ASP A 22 -4.58 14.22 6.40
CA ASP A 22 -3.56 14.82 7.26
C ASP A 22 -3.33 13.97 8.53
N LYS A 23 -4.41 13.48 9.15
CA LYS A 23 -4.32 12.56 10.30
C LYS A 23 -3.66 11.22 9.92
N MET A 24 -3.96 10.67 8.74
CA MET A 24 -3.27 9.48 8.22
C MET A 24 -1.77 9.71 8.05
N ALA A 25 -1.39 10.89 7.54
CA ALA A 25 0.02 11.27 7.37
C ALA A 25 0.73 11.34 8.72
N GLU A 26 0.12 11.97 9.72
CA GLU A 26 0.66 12.07 11.07
C GLU A 26 0.81 10.69 11.73
N ALA A 27 -0.20 9.85 11.62
CA ALA A 27 -0.20 8.48 12.15
C ALA A 27 0.91 7.62 11.52
N ASN A 28 1.23 7.84 10.24
CA ASN A 28 2.26 7.07 9.51
C ASN A 28 3.67 7.70 9.59
N GLY A 29 3.77 8.92 10.09
CA GLY A 29 5.02 9.63 10.33
C GLY A 29 5.66 10.24 9.08
N ARG A 30 6.93 10.67 9.21
CA ARG A 30 7.64 11.45 8.20
C ARG A 30 7.58 10.90 6.75
N PRO A 31 7.68 9.59 6.49
CA PRO A 31 7.61 9.09 5.11
C PRO A 31 6.26 9.34 4.42
N ALA A 32 5.21 9.65 5.18
CA ALA A 32 3.87 9.85 4.66
C ALA A 32 3.55 11.31 4.28
N GLN A 33 4.56 12.20 4.21
CA GLN A 33 4.38 13.57 3.74
C GLN A 33 3.63 13.69 2.40
N PRO A 34 3.77 12.76 1.43
CA PRO A 34 2.99 12.81 0.20
C PRO A 34 1.47 12.86 0.40
N LEU A 35 0.94 12.31 1.49
CA LEU A 35 -0.50 12.38 1.82
C LEU A 35 -0.99 13.81 2.06
N LYS A 36 -0.14 14.71 2.56
CA LYS A 36 -0.51 16.10 2.84
C LYS A 36 -0.82 16.90 1.59
N GLU A 37 -0.33 16.45 0.43
CA GLU A 37 -0.58 17.07 -0.86
C GLU A 37 -1.45 16.18 -1.78
N ALA A 38 -1.67 14.93 -1.42
CA ALA A 38 -2.47 13.99 -2.20
C ALA A 38 -3.95 14.38 -2.23
N ALA A 39 -4.62 14.09 -3.33
CA ALA A 39 -6.07 14.26 -3.46
C ALA A 39 -6.86 13.13 -2.79
N ALA A 40 -6.25 11.95 -2.70
CA ALA A 40 -6.84 10.78 -2.05
C ALA A 40 -5.77 9.88 -1.44
N GLY A 41 -6.18 9.03 -0.53
CA GLY A 41 -5.38 7.95 0.04
C GLY A 41 -6.19 6.67 0.14
N ILE A 42 -5.56 5.54 -0.10
CA ILE A 42 -6.17 4.23 0.11
C ILE A 42 -5.36 3.49 1.17
N LEU A 43 -5.97 3.24 2.34
CA LEU A 43 -5.39 2.32 3.31
C LEU A 43 -5.74 0.90 2.90
N VAL A 44 -4.72 0.14 2.55
CA VAL A 44 -4.82 -1.30 2.28
C VAL A 44 -4.68 -2.04 3.60
N CYS A 45 -5.60 -2.94 3.88
CA CYS A 45 -5.64 -3.74 5.10
C CYS A 45 -5.74 -5.22 4.77
N GLY A 46 -5.24 -6.06 5.69
CA GLY A 46 -5.55 -7.47 5.72
C GLY A 46 -6.73 -7.77 6.64
N ASP A 47 -7.57 -8.71 6.24
CA ASP A 47 -8.66 -9.27 7.05
C ASP A 47 -8.26 -10.65 7.58
N MET A 48 -7.93 -10.72 8.86
CA MET A 48 -7.42 -11.93 9.51
C MET A 48 -8.47 -13.04 9.66
N GLU A 49 -9.75 -12.72 9.53
CA GLU A 49 -10.82 -13.71 9.51
C GLU A 49 -10.92 -14.42 8.16
N ARG A 50 -10.48 -13.76 7.10
CA ARG A 50 -10.45 -14.29 5.73
C ARG A 50 -9.10 -14.88 5.34
N ALA A 51 -8.03 -14.48 6.03
CA ALA A 51 -6.68 -14.94 5.75
C ALA A 51 -6.58 -16.47 5.85
N PHE A 52 -5.76 -17.07 4.98
CA PHE A 52 -5.60 -18.52 4.93
C PHE A 52 -5.09 -19.09 6.26
N GLU A 53 -5.92 -19.87 6.96
CA GLU A 53 -5.69 -20.30 8.33
C GLU A 53 -4.35 -21.03 8.54
N ARG A 54 -3.92 -21.84 7.56
CA ARG A 54 -2.68 -22.62 7.65
C ARG A 54 -1.42 -21.79 7.44
N ALA A 55 -1.53 -20.57 6.90
CA ALA A 55 -0.41 -19.69 6.61
C ALA A 55 -0.91 -18.24 6.54
N LYS A 56 -1.33 -17.71 7.68
CA LYS A 56 -1.94 -16.36 7.76
C LYS A 56 -1.04 -15.26 7.21
N ASP A 57 0.28 -15.38 7.32
CA ASP A 57 1.24 -14.38 6.86
C ASP A 57 1.17 -14.10 5.34
N TYR A 58 0.49 -14.95 4.55
CA TYR A 58 0.19 -14.63 3.15
C TYR A 58 -0.60 -13.34 2.96
N TRP A 59 -1.36 -12.89 3.96
CA TRP A 59 -2.06 -11.61 3.92
C TRP A 59 -1.13 -10.43 3.60
N ILE A 60 0.13 -10.51 4.02
CA ILE A 60 1.15 -9.49 3.75
C ILE A 60 1.47 -9.45 2.24
N ILE A 61 1.62 -10.63 1.63
CA ILE A 61 1.87 -10.77 0.19
C ILE A 61 0.64 -10.31 -0.59
N ASP A 62 -0.53 -10.78 -0.19
CA ASP A 62 -1.81 -10.46 -0.85
C ASP A 62 -2.11 -8.95 -0.78
N GLY A 63 -1.83 -8.32 0.37
CA GLY A 63 -1.90 -6.87 0.54
C GLY A 63 -0.91 -6.11 -0.34
N ALA A 64 0.33 -6.60 -0.47
CA ALA A 64 1.33 -5.99 -1.34
C ALA A 64 0.92 -6.08 -2.83
N ILE A 65 0.40 -7.22 -3.26
CA ILE A 65 -0.13 -7.41 -4.62
C ILE A 65 -1.29 -6.45 -4.89
N ALA A 66 -2.22 -6.32 -3.94
CA ALA A 66 -3.35 -5.40 -4.08
C ALA A 66 -2.87 -3.94 -4.19
N ALA A 67 -1.91 -3.52 -3.36
CA ALA A 67 -1.32 -2.19 -3.37
C ALA A 67 -0.61 -1.88 -4.69
N GLU A 68 0.15 -2.83 -5.24
CA GLU A 68 0.83 -2.66 -6.52
C GLU A 68 -0.18 -2.58 -7.68
N ASN A 69 -1.23 -3.40 -7.68
CA ASN A 69 -2.28 -3.29 -8.69
C ASN A 69 -2.98 -1.92 -8.67
N ILE A 70 -3.18 -1.32 -7.49
CA ILE A 70 -3.69 0.05 -7.36
C ILE A 70 -2.72 1.04 -8.02
N SER A 71 -1.42 0.91 -7.75
CA SER A 71 -0.39 1.79 -8.30
C SER A 71 -0.30 1.70 -9.83
N ILE A 72 -0.35 0.49 -10.37
CA ILE A 72 -0.34 0.24 -11.83
C ILE A 72 -1.60 0.82 -12.49
N CYS A 73 -2.76 0.60 -11.87
CA CYS A 73 -4.03 1.14 -12.36
C CYS A 73 -4.04 2.67 -12.34
N ALA A 74 -3.54 3.29 -11.27
CA ALA A 74 -3.41 4.73 -11.15
C ALA A 74 -2.55 5.29 -12.29
N GLN A 75 -1.38 4.68 -12.54
CA GLN A 75 -0.50 5.08 -13.63
C GLN A 75 -1.20 5.00 -15.00
N ALA A 76 -1.97 3.95 -15.26
CA ALA A 76 -2.73 3.80 -16.50
C ALA A 76 -3.81 4.88 -16.68
N LEU A 77 -4.30 5.46 -15.58
CA LEU A 77 -5.28 6.54 -15.55
C LEU A 77 -4.63 7.95 -15.53
N GLY A 78 -3.30 8.04 -15.61
CA GLY A 78 -2.58 9.31 -15.50
C GLY A 78 -2.54 9.89 -14.07
N ILE A 79 -2.80 9.05 -13.06
CA ILE A 79 -2.77 9.43 -11.65
C ILE A 79 -1.41 9.02 -11.07
N GLY A 80 -0.76 9.95 -10.37
CA GLY A 80 0.43 9.66 -9.59
C GLY A 80 0.09 8.85 -8.35
N ALA A 81 0.95 7.89 -8.02
CA ALA A 81 0.79 7.05 -6.83
C ALA A 81 2.11 6.93 -6.06
N VAL A 82 2.02 6.96 -4.74
CA VAL A 82 3.15 6.71 -3.84
C VAL A 82 2.74 5.68 -2.80
N TRP A 83 3.51 4.59 -2.70
CA TRP A 83 3.31 3.60 -1.68
C TRP A 83 4.03 3.99 -0.38
N LEU A 84 3.28 4.00 0.71
CA LEU A 84 3.73 4.37 2.05
C LEU A 84 3.58 3.14 2.97
N GLY A 85 4.72 2.63 3.46
CA GLY A 85 4.73 1.46 4.34
C GLY A 85 4.13 1.76 5.71
N THR A 86 3.21 0.92 6.16
CA THR A 86 2.63 0.91 7.51
C THR A 86 3.09 -0.33 8.26
N TRP A 87 2.70 -1.52 7.81
CA TRP A 87 3.27 -2.78 8.28
C TRP A 87 4.75 -2.93 7.86
N PRO A 88 5.64 -3.52 8.66
CA PRO A 88 5.42 -4.12 10.00
C PRO A 88 5.70 -3.16 11.16
N GLN A 89 5.64 -1.86 10.97
CA GLN A 89 5.89 -0.89 12.03
C GLN A 89 4.64 -0.74 12.91
N MET A 90 4.60 -1.49 14.01
CA MET A 90 3.41 -1.63 14.85
C MET A 90 2.90 -0.30 15.40
N GLU A 91 3.77 0.67 15.68
CA GLU A 91 3.33 2.01 16.08
C GLU A 91 2.43 2.67 15.01
N ARG A 92 2.78 2.52 13.73
CA ARG A 92 1.97 3.03 12.62
C ARG A 92 0.69 2.25 12.45
N VAL A 93 0.78 0.91 12.57
CA VAL A 93 -0.38 0.02 12.49
C VAL A 93 -1.43 0.40 13.52
N GLU A 94 -1.03 0.56 14.78
CA GLU A 94 -1.94 0.90 15.87
C GLU A 94 -2.54 2.30 15.72
N LYS A 95 -1.75 3.30 15.33
CA LYS A 95 -2.26 4.66 15.08
C LYS A 95 -3.27 4.71 13.93
N GLN A 96 -3.06 3.97 12.86
CA GLN A 96 -4.04 3.85 11.77
C GLN A 96 -5.29 3.10 12.24
N ARG A 97 -5.10 2.05 13.05
CA ARG A 97 -6.21 1.30 13.64
C ARG A 97 -7.11 2.20 14.50
N GLU A 98 -6.51 2.99 15.37
CA GLU A 98 -7.22 3.95 16.22
C GLU A 98 -7.94 5.02 15.39
N LEU A 99 -7.26 5.60 14.40
CA LEU A 99 -7.82 6.64 13.54
C LEU A 99 -9.11 6.22 12.85
N PHE A 100 -9.16 4.97 12.37
CA PHE A 100 -10.30 4.44 11.62
C PHE A 100 -11.23 3.55 12.44
N GLY A 101 -10.97 3.35 13.73
CA GLY A 101 -11.79 2.47 14.58
C GLY A 101 -11.83 1.04 14.07
N LEU A 102 -10.71 0.50 13.59
CA LEU A 102 -10.67 -0.82 12.97
C LEU A 102 -10.86 -1.94 14.00
N PRO A 103 -11.66 -2.98 13.66
CA PRO A 103 -11.75 -4.16 14.52
C PRO A 103 -10.41 -4.90 14.57
N ALA A 104 -10.23 -5.74 15.57
CA ALA A 104 -8.98 -6.47 15.80
C ALA A 104 -8.56 -7.36 14.61
N SER A 105 -9.53 -7.86 13.84
CA SER A 105 -9.29 -8.69 12.66
C SER A 105 -8.77 -7.93 11.44
N ILE A 106 -8.92 -6.59 11.40
CA ILE A 106 -8.47 -5.76 10.27
C ILE A 106 -7.13 -5.11 10.60
N VAL A 107 -6.12 -5.43 9.82
CA VAL A 107 -4.73 -5.02 10.06
C VAL A 107 -4.24 -4.09 8.96
N PRO A 108 -3.88 -2.83 9.27
CA PRO A 108 -3.28 -1.90 8.31
C PRO A 108 -1.99 -2.45 7.70
N HIS A 109 -1.91 -2.46 6.36
CA HIS A 109 -0.78 -2.95 5.60
C HIS A 109 0.07 -1.81 5.01
N SER A 110 -0.54 -0.99 4.18
CA SER A 110 0.12 0.12 3.47
C SER A 110 -0.89 1.19 3.11
N ILE A 111 -0.39 2.38 2.75
CA ILE A 111 -1.23 3.46 2.23
C ILE A 111 -0.74 3.79 0.83
N ILE A 112 -1.66 3.93 -0.12
CA ILE A 112 -1.37 4.46 -1.44
C ILE A 112 -1.88 5.89 -1.49
N ALA A 113 -0.95 6.85 -1.54
CA ALA A 113 -1.27 8.26 -1.76
C ALA A 113 -1.48 8.49 -3.26
N LEU A 114 -2.57 9.17 -3.63
CA LEU A 114 -2.99 9.36 -5.00
C LEU A 114 -3.22 10.84 -5.32
N GLY A 115 -2.78 11.27 -6.49
CA GLY A 115 -3.02 12.64 -6.97
C GLY A 115 -2.55 12.83 -8.41
N TYR A 116 -3.08 13.85 -9.08
CA TYR A 116 -2.54 14.23 -10.38
C TYR A 116 -1.19 14.92 -10.20
N PRO A 117 -0.16 14.57 -11.01
CA PRO A 117 1.10 15.30 -11.03
C PRO A 117 0.88 16.78 -11.30
N LYS A 118 1.61 17.66 -10.60
CA LYS A 118 1.55 19.13 -10.83
C LYS A 118 2.17 19.52 -12.16
N ASP A 119 3.21 18.78 -12.57
CA ASP A 119 3.99 19.04 -13.78
C ASP A 119 4.12 17.74 -14.59
N ASP A 120 4.32 17.88 -15.90
CA ASP A 120 4.68 16.74 -16.76
C ASP A 120 6.06 16.22 -16.33
N ILE A 121 6.06 15.08 -15.67
CA ILE A 121 7.29 14.41 -15.26
C ILE A 121 7.90 13.74 -16.49
N THR A 122 8.75 14.49 -17.21
CA THR A 122 9.47 14.04 -18.42
C THR A 122 10.87 13.51 -18.12
N ALA A 123 11.26 13.43 -16.84
CA ALA A 123 12.60 12.93 -16.49
C ALA A 123 12.78 11.49 -16.99
N PRO A 124 13.87 11.21 -17.72
CA PRO A 124 14.14 9.86 -18.18
C PRO A 124 14.29 8.93 -16.98
N ARG A 125 13.63 7.78 -17.03
CA ARG A 125 13.77 6.76 -16.00
C ARG A 125 15.04 5.97 -16.24
N GLU A 126 15.93 5.95 -15.26
CA GLU A 126 17.08 5.04 -15.29
C GLU A 126 16.58 3.59 -15.20
N SER A 127 17.23 2.70 -15.96
CA SER A 127 16.97 1.27 -15.84
C SER A 127 17.37 0.79 -14.44
N ARG A 128 16.47 0.06 -13.81
CA ARG A 128 16.75 -0.64 -12.54
C ARG A 128 17.08 -2.12 -12.76
N TYR A 129 17.18 -2.53 -14.02
CA TYR A 129 17.57 -3.89 -14.35
C TYR A 129 19.04 -4.10 -13.97
N ASP A 130 19.27 -5.12 -13.19
CA ASP A 130 20.60 -5.56 -12.75
C ASP A 130 20.78 -7.03 -13.16
N GLU A 131 21.59 -7.26 -14.18
CA GLU A 131 21.83 -8.60 -14.72
C GLU A 131 22.47 -9.51 -13.67
N GLY A 132 23.29 -8.98 -12.77
CA GLY A 132 23.91 -9.73 -11.68
C GLY A 132 22.91 -10.32 -10.68
N ARG A 133 21.63 -9.92 -10.74
CA ARG A 133 20.56 -10.48 -9.92
C ARG A 133 19.69 -11.50 -10.66
N VAL A 134 20.02 -11.80 -11.91
CA VAL A 134 19.29 -12.77 -12.73
C VAL A 134 20.14 -14.03 -12.89
N HIS A 135 19.69 -15.14 -12.33
CA HIS A 135 20.38 -16.41 -12.38
C HIS A 135 19.58 -17.41 -13.22
N TRP A 136 20.24 -18.12 -14.12
CA TRP A 136 19.61 -19.06 -15.03
C TRP A 136 19.75 -20.49 -14.53
N ASN A 137 18.63 -21.19 -14.37
CA ASN A 137 18.49 -22.59 -13.96
C ASN A 137 18.98 -22.92 -12.53
N LYS A 138 19.92 -22.18 -11.98
CA LYS A 138 20.47 -22.33 -10.62
C LYS A 138 21.05 -21.02 -10.13
N TRP A 139 21.21 -20.89 -8.83
CA TRP A 139 21.99 -19.79 -8.25
C TRP A 139 23.45 -19.93 -8.62
N GLN A 140 24.10 -18.89 -9.09
CA GLN A 140 25.52 -18.83 -9.47
C GLN A 140 26.24 -17.84 -8.56
#